data_7d51164ff96b0d66d54edc78521c34ae
#
_entry.id   7d51164ff96b0d66d54edc78521c34ae
#
_cell.length_a   1.000
_cell.length_b   1.000
_cell.length_c   1.000
_cell.angle_alpha   90.00
_cell.angle_beta   90.00
_cell.angle_gamma   90.00
#
_symmetry.space_group_name_H-M   'P 1'
#
loop_
_entity.id
_entity.type
_entity.pdbx_description
1 polymer ?
#
loop_
_entity_poly.entity_id
_entity_poly.type
_entity_poly.pdbx_seq_one_letter_code
_entity_poly.pdbx_strand_id
1 'polypeptide(L)'
;MQVITDQKLYDRIWDKIFQEYSFSTQNEKWLCPDTEYAVYRFGSLWDERQDAIVNQILCRIAGAEMYALDWQHDCFLFNPNENIPFAYQYYDTARDCTVYFPTYYPNGDYHFFISKDWSTGLFGHPWRSELIVTGAALMQAISDAADDLNLEKLETAQ
;
A
#
# COMPACT_ATOMS: atom_id res chain seq x y z
N MET A 1 -14.71 -5.03 0.90
CA MET A 1 -13.79 -4.49 1.94
C MET A 1 -14.23 -4.98 3.31
N GLN A 2 -13.30 -5.52 4.07
CA GLN A 2 -13.55 -6.07 5.42
C GLN A 2 -12.39 -5.67 6.33
N VAL A 3 -12.70 -5.11 7.51
CA VAL A 3 -11.70 -4.85 8.55
C VAL A 3 -11.17 -6.18 9.10
N ILE A 4 -9.86 -6.29 9.26
CA ILE A 4 -9.22 -7.47 9.85
C ILE A 4 -9.34 -7.37 11.36
N THR A 5 -10.25 -8.14 11.92
CA THR A 5 -10.50 -8.24 13.39
C THR A 5 -9.95 -9.52 14.00
N ASP A 6 -9.56 -10.50 13.17
CA ASP A 6 -8.87 -11.71 13.64
C ASP A 6 -7.44 -11.37 14.06
N GLN A 7 -7.19 -11.38 15.36
CA GLN A 7 -5.88 -11.04 15.93
C GLN A 7 -4.75 -11.94 15.42
N LYS A 8 -5.00 -13.23 15.19
CA LYS A 8 -3.99 -14.15 14.68
C LYS A 8 -3.60 -13.83 13.24
N LEU A 9 -4.56 -13.42 12.42
CA LEU A 9 -4.29 -12.98 11.06
C LEU A 9 -3.52 -11.65 11.08
N TYR A 10 -3.96 -10.69 11.88
CA TYR A 10 -3.32 -9.40 12.06
C TYR A 10 -1.84 -9.56 12.47
N ASP A 11 -1.58 -10.35 13.51
CA ASP A 11 -0.22 -10.59 14.01
C ASP A 11 0.66 -11.24 12.92
N ARG A 12 0.16 -12.26 12.21
CA ARG A 12 0.91 -12.91 11.12
C ARG A 12 1.28 -11.96 9.98
N ILE A 13 0.37 -11.04 9.64
CA ILE A 13 0.62 -10.04 8.58
C ILE A 13 1.74 -9.10 9.03
N TRP A 14 1.65 -8.54 10.23
CA TRP A 14 2.65 -7.61 10.74
C TRP A 14 3.99 -8.28 11.04
N ASP A 15 4.01 -9.49 11.57
CA ASP A 15 5.24 -10.25 11.75
C ASP A 15 5.97 -10.43 10.42
N LYS A 16 5.24 -10.74 9.35
CA LYS A 16 5.81 -10.85 8.01
C LYS A 16 6.35 -9.51 7.49
N ILE A 17 5.62 -8.42 7.68
CA ILE A 17 6.08 -7.06 7.31
C ILE A 17 7.38 -6.71 8.05
N PHE A 18 7.43 -6.95 9.36
CA PHE A 18 8.63 -6.66 10.16
C PHE A 18 9.83 -7.53 9.77
N GLN A 19 9.61 -8.82 9.56
CA GLN A 19 10.69 -9.77 9.35
C GLN A 19 11.21 -9.80 7.90
N GLU A 20 10.30 -9.80 6.92
CA GLU A 20 10.67 -10.00 5.52
C GLU A 20 10.87 -8.69 4.75
N TYR A 21 10.20 -7.61 5.16
CA TYR A 21 10.34 -6.29 4.52
C TYR A 21 11.17 -5.32 5.35
N SER A 22 11.78 -5.79 6.44
CA SER A 22 12.62 -4.99 7.34
C SER A 22 11.97 -3.67 7.75
N PHE A 23 10.64 -3.69 7.88
CA PHE A 23 9.91 -2.50 8.28
C PHE A 23 10.27 -2.11 9.71
N SER A 24 10.62 -0.86 9.90
CA SER A 24 10.80 -0.24 11.21
C SER A 24 10.55 1.26 11.08
N THR A 25 9.83 1.83 12.02
CA THR A 25 9.63 3.28 12.09
C THR A 25 10.91 4.05 12.44
N GLN A 26 11.97 3.35 12.84
CA GLN A 26 13.27 3.92 13.18
C GLN A 26 14.30 3.79 12.04
N ASN A 27 14.00 2.99 11.03
CA ASN A 27 14.90 2.79 9.90
C ASN A 27 14.63 3.85 8.82
N GLU A 28 15.68 4.48 8.34
CA GLU A 28 15.60 5.44 7.23
C GLU A 28 15.33 4.76 5.88
N LYS A 29 15.69 3.49 5.75
CA LYS A 29 15.47 2.72 4.50
C LYS A 29 14.68 1.45 4.78
N TRP A 30 13.73 1.18 3.91
CA TRP A 30 13.10 -0.13 3.82
C TRP A 30 13.88 -0.99 2.85
N LEU A 31 14.05 -2.24 3.24
CA LEU A 31 14.68 -3.23 2.40
C LEU A 31 13.65 -4.31 2.09
N CYS A 32 13.54 -4.68 0.82
CA CYS A 32 12.79 -5.86 0.39
C CYS A 32 13.83 -6.92 -0.02
N PRO A 33 14.43 -7.64 0.93
CA PRO A 33 15.69 -8.34 0.74
C PRO A 33 15.64 -9.47 -0.29
N ASP A 34 14.50 -10.11 -0.47
CA ASP A 34 14.38 -11.31 -1.29
C ASP A 34 13.50 -11.12 -2.54
N THR A 35 13.25 -9.89 -2.93
CA THR A 35 12.45 -9.60 -4.11
C THR A 35 12.95 -8.36 -4.84
N GLU A 36 12.78 -8.35 -6.15
CA GLU A 36 13.02 -7.14 -6.94
C GLU A 36 12.01 -6.05 -6.57
N TYR A 37 12.50 -4.83 -6.42
CA TYR A 37 11.66 -3.68 -6.11
C TYR A 37 12.14 -2.39 -6.78
N ALA A 38 11.25 -1.45 -6.97
CA ALA A 38 11.55 -0.10 -7.41
C ALA A 38 11.17 0.92 -6.34
N VAL A 39 11.95 1.97 -6.21
CA VAL A 39 11.70 3.08 -5.28
C VAL A 39 11.42 4.35 -6.07
N TYR A 40 10.35 5.02 -5.72
CA TYR A 40 9.96 6.30 -6.28
C TYR A 40 9.83 7.35 -5.18
N ARG A 41 10.09 8.61 -5.54
CA ARG A 41 9.75 9.77 -4.74
C ARG A 41 8.45 10.37 -5.24
N PHE A 42 7.57 10.75 -4.33
CA PHE A 42 6.40 11.55 -4.67
C PHE A 42 6.80 12.99 -4.99
N GLY A 43 6.46 13.46 -6.18
CA GLY A 43 6.68 14.86 -6.59
C GLY A 43 5.64 15.82 -6.02
N SER A 44 4.48 15.30 -5.62
CA SER A 44 3.39 16.06 -5.00
C SER A 44 2.50 15.16 -4.16
N LEU A 45 1.62 15.75 -3.36
CA LEU A 45 0.50 15.03 -2.77
C LEU A 45 -0.40 14.49 -3.89
N TRP A 46 -0.94 13.29 -3.67
CA TRP A 46 -1.93 12.71 -4.56
C TRP A 46 -3.34 13.11 -4.15
N ASP A 47 -4.17 13.30 -5.15
CA ASP A 47 -5.61 13.47 -5.02
C ASP A 47 -6.36 12.25 -5.55
N GLU A 48 -7.68 12.38 -5.68
CA GLU A 48 -8.55 11.32 -6.20
C GLU A 48 -8.13 10.81 -7.60
N ARG A 49 -7.52 11.66 -8.42
CA ARG A 49 -7.10 11.27 -9.79
C ARG A 49 -5.96 10.25 -9.76
N GLN A 50 -4.89 10.52 -9.01
CA GLN A 50 -3.77 9.61 -8.89
C GLN A 50 -4.18 8.32 -8.17
N ASP A 51 -5.00 8.43 -7.14
CA ASP A 51 -5.56 7.28 -6.42
C ASP A 51 -6.35 6.37 -7.36
N ALA A 52 -7.19 6.93 -8.23
CA ALA A 52 -7.94 6.19 -9.23
C ALA A 52 -7.03 5.49 -10.27
N ILE A 53 -5.94 6.13 -10.70
CA ILE A 53 -4.96 5.51 -11.62
C ILE A 53 -4.35 4.27 -10.96
N VAL A 54 -3.89 4.38 -9.72
CA VAL A 54 -3.31 3.25 -8.98
C VAL A 54 -4.34 2.14 -8.79
N ASN A 55 -5.57 2.49 -8.41
CA ASN A 55 -6.63 1.50 -8.26
C ASN A 55 -6.90 0.73 -9.56
N GLN A 56 -6.95 1.40 -10.70
CA GLN A 56 -7.11 0.76 -12.02
C GLN A 56 -5.94 -0.17 -12.37
N ILE A 57 -4.72 0.20 -12.02
CA ILE A 57 -3.55 -0.66 -12.18
C ILE A 57 -3.70 -1.92 -11.33
N LEU A 58 -4.05 -1.78 -10.06
CA LEU A 58 -4.25 -2.90 -9.15
C LEU A 58 -5.40 -3.82 -9.58
N CYS A 59 -6.50 -3.28 -10.10
CA CYS A 59 -7.59 -4.09 -10.68
C CYS A 59 -7.11 -5.06 -11.76
N ARG A 60 -6.08 -4.67 -12.53
CA ARG A 60 -5.55 -5.49 -13.62
C ARG A 60 -4.50 -6.50 -13.17
N ILE A 61 -3.78 -6.21 -12.08
CA ILE A 61 -2.56 -6.94 -11.71
C ILE A 61 -2.75 -7.80 -10.47
N ALA A 62 -3.41 -7.30 -9.44
CA ALA A 62 -3.40 -7.91 -8.11
C ALA A 62 -4.37 -9.07 -7.92
N GLY A 63 -5.17 -9.44 -8.92
CA GLY A 63 -6.18 -10.48 -8.77
C GLY A 63 -7.38 -10.03 -7.95
N ALA A 64 -7.92 -10.94 -7.10
CA ALA A 64 -9.19 -10.70 -6.44
C ALA A 64 -9.08 -9.96 -5.10
N GLU A 65 -8.08 -10.24 -4.28
CA GLU A 65 -8.01 -9.72 -2.91
C GLU A 65 -6.60 -9.26 -2.52
N MET A 66 -6.57 -8.15 -1.79
CA MET A 66 -5.35 -7.56 -1.23
C MET A 66 -5.54 -7.21 0.24
N TYR A 67 -4.44 -7.11 0.95
CA TYR A 67 -4.38 -6.43 2.24
C TYR A 67 -4.13 -4.94 2.01
N ALA A 68 -4.89 -4.09 2.72
CA ALA A 68 -4.61 -2.67 2.88
C ALA A 68 -4.30 -2.42 4.35
N LEU A 69 -3.09 -2.01 4.64
CA LEU A 69 -2.59 -1.89 6.00
C LEU A 69 -2.23 -0.44 6.28
N ASP A 70 -2.74 0.08 7.38
CA ASP A 70 -2.39 1.39 7.91
C ASP A 70 -1.72 1.20 9.28
N TRP A 71 -0.48 1.67 9.41
CA TRP A 71 0.27 1.53 10.65
C TRP A 71 -0.44 2.27 11.79
N GLN A 72 -0.69 1.54 12.88
CA GLN A 72 -1.41 2.04 14.06
C GLN A 72 -2.92 2.31 13.88
N HIS A 73 -3.47 2.01 12.71
CA HIS A 73 -4.90 2.12 12.42
C HIS A 73 -5.50 0.78 11.98
N ASP A 74 -6.68 0.83 11.37
CA ASP A 74 -7.33 -0.38 10.88
C ASP A 74 -6.61 -0.99 9.67
N CYS A 75 -6.62 -2.32 9.60
CA CYS A 75 -6.15 -3.09 8.46
C CYS A 75 -7.33 -3.79 7.79
N PHE A 76 -7.24 -3.98 6.47
CA PHE A 76 -8.36 -4.46 5.67
C PHE A 76 -7.95 -5.59 4.73
N LEU A 77 -8.91 -6.46 4.47
CA LEU A 77 -8.96 -7.29 3.28
C LEU A 77 -9.93 -6.63 2.29
N PHE A 78 -9.51 -6.38 1.07
CA PHE A 78 -10.33 -5.71 0.05
C PHE A 78 -10.03 -6.23 -1.35
N ASN A 79 -10.94 -5.95 -2.27
CA ASN A 79 -10.73 -6.17 -3.70
C ASN A 79 -10.68 -4.81 -4.40
N PRO A 80 -9.64 -4.48 -5.16
CA PRO A 80 -9.58 -3.22 -5.91
C PRO A 80 -10.78 -2.95 -6.81
N ASN A 81 -11.45 -4.03 -7.30
CA ASN A 81 -12.65 -3.92 -8.12
C ASN A 81 -13.90 -3.45 -7.35
N GLU A 82 -13.86 -3.38 -6.03
CA GLU A 82 -14.95 -2.79 -5.22
C GLU A 82 -15.07 -1.27 -5.44
N ASN A 83 -14.09 -0.64 -6.06
CA ASN A 83 -14.04 0.80 -6.32
C ASN A 83 -14.34 1.64 -5.07
N ILE A 84 -13.59 1.37 -4.01
CA ILE A 84 -13.72 2.10 -2.75
C ILE A 84 -13.42 3.58 -3.02
N PRO A 85 -14.30 4.52 -2.62
CA PRO A 85 -14.09 5.94 -2.86
C PRO A 85 -12.78 6.46 -2.24
N PHE A 86 -12.19 7.48 -2.86
CA PHE A 86 -11.03 8.17 -2.30
C PHE A 86 -11.32 8.72 -0.90
N ALA A 87 -10.39 8.52 0.02
CA ALA A 87 -10.50 8.93 1.43
C ALA A 87 -11.78 8.40 2.11
N TYR A 88 -12.18 7.17 1.77
CA TYR A 88 -13.40 6.55 2.30
C TYR A 88 -13.33 6.38 3.81
N GLN A 89 -14.43 6.74 4.46
CA GLN A 89 -14.61 6.56 5.89
C GLN A 89 -16.05 6.18 6.21
N TYR A 90 -16.26 5.45 7.29
CA TYR A 90 -17.58 5.14 7.82
C TYR A 90 -17.54 4.98 9.34
N TYR A 91 -18.71 5.08 9.96
CA TYR A 91 -18.85 4.83 11.40
C TYR A 91 -19.18 3.35 11.64
N ASP A 92 -18.32 2.65 12.36
CA ASP A 92 -18.55 1.27 12.79
C ASP A 92 -19.26 1.26 14.14
N THR A 93 -20.58 1.01 14.10
CA THR A 93 -21.41 1.01 15.31
C THR A 93 -21.07 -0.11 16.27
N ALA A 94 -20.52 -1.23 15.79
CA ALA A 94 -20.17 -2.36 16.65
C ALA A 94 -18.91 -2.08 17.47
N ARG A 95 -17.98 -1.29 16.93
CA ARG A 95 -16.73 -0.90 17.58
C ARG A 95 -16.76 0.52 18.16
N ASP A 96 -17.85 1.27 17.92
CA ASP A 96 -18.04 2.66 18.35
C ASP A 96 -16.90 3.59 17.92
N CYS A 97 -16.49 3.49 16.65
CA CYS A 97 -15.40 4.28 16.09
C CYS A 97 -15.59 4.62 14.61
N THR A 98 -14.93 5.68 14.15
CA THR A 98 -14.82 5.97 12.72
C THR A 98 -13.69 5.16 12.12
N VAL A 99 -13.97 4.47 11.03
CA VAL A 99 -13.03 3.65 10.26
C VAL A 99 -12.61 4.42 9.02
N TYR A 100 -11.31 4.48 8.77
CA TYR A 100 -10.71 5.13 7.62
C TYR A 100 -10.03 4.10 6.75
N PHE A 101 -10.40 4.01 5.48
CA PHE A 101 -9.69 3.18 4.51
C PHE A 101 -8.45 3.95 4.02
N PRO A 102 -7.24 3.36 4.05
CA PRO A 102 -6.02 4.06 3.67
C PRO A 102 -6.03 4.45 2.19
N THR A 103 -5.51 5.61 1.88
CA THR A 103 -5.24 6.03 0.50
C THR A 103 -3.94 5.39 -0.01
N TYR A 104 -3.78 5.25 -1.34
CA TYR A 104 -2.52 4.74 -1.91
C TYR A 104 -1.35 5.69 -1.65
N TYR A 105 -1.60 6.97 -1.45
CA TYR A 105 -0.62 7.91 -0.92
C TYR A 105 -0.51 7.76 0.60
N PRO A 106 0.71 7.67 1.18
CA PRO A 106 0.90 7.53 2.63
C PRO A 106 0.63 8.86 3.35
N ASN A 107 -0.64 9.15 3.62
CA ASN A 107 -1.08 10.42 4.20
C ASN A 107 -0.88 10.44 5.72
N GLY A 108 0.34 10.79 6.16
CA GLY A 108 0.67 10.95 7.58
C GLY A 108 1.04 9.66 8.31
N ASP A 109 0.84 8.49 7.71
CA ASP A 109 1.23 7.21 8.27
C ASP A 109 1.77 6.26 7.18
N TYR A 110 2.30 5.10 7.60
CA TYR A 110 2.81 4.08 6.69
C TYR A 110 1.65 3.27 6.13
N HIS A 111 1.49 3.29 4.81
CA HIS A 111 0.46 2.52 4.12
C HIS A 111 1.08 1.38 3.30
N PHE A 112 0.47 0.20 3.41
CA PHE A 112 0.88 -0.99 2.67
C PHE A 112 -0.32 -1.58 1.94
N PHE A 113 -0.15 -1.83 0.65
CA PHE A 113 -1.13 -2.54 -0.17
C PHE A 113 -0.43 -3.73 -0.76
N ILE A 114 -0.80 -4.93 -0.37
CA ILE A 114 -0.09 -6.14 -0.77
C ILE A 114 -1.06 -7.26 -1.11
N SER A 115 -0.78 -7.98 -2.22
CA SER A 115 -1.57 -9.15 -2.60
C SER A 115 -1.48 -10.26 -1.56
N LYS A 116 -2.53 -11.07 -1.45
CA LYS A 116 -2.58 -12.16 -0.45
C LYS A 116 -1.46 -13.18 -0.58
N ASP A 117 -0.93 -13.36 -1.79
CA ASP A 117 0.22 -14.23 -2.05
C ASP A 117 1.58 -13.54 -1.85
N TRP A 118 1.56 -12.26 -1.47
CA TRP A 118 2.75 -11.44 -1.22
C TRP A 118 3.64 -11.18 -2.44
N SER A 119 3.19 -11.49 -3.63
CA SER A 119 3.96 -11.32 -4.86
C SER A 119 4.00 -9.90 -5.40
N THR A 120 3.06 -9.07 -4.95
CA THR A 120 2.83 -7.72 -5.48
C THR A 120 2.49 -6.76 -4.35
N GLY A 121 3.12 -5.61 -4.30
CA GLY A 121 2.86 -4.64 -3.24
C GLY A 121 3.28 -3.22 -3.51
N LEU A 122 2.60 -2.30 -2.82
CA LEU A 122 2.93 -0.88 -2.71
C LEU A 122 3.17 -0.56 -1.23
N PHE A 123 4.30 0.06 -0.93
CA PHE A 123 4.65 0.45 0.43
C PHE A 123 4.95 1.95 0.47
N GLY A 124 4.08 2.71 1.11
CA GLY A 124 4.22 4.16 1.23
C GLY A 124 4.94 4.59 2.50
N HIS A 125 6.02 5.35 2.36
CA HIS A 125 6.77 5.92 3.48
C HIS A 125 6.48 7.42 3.62
N PRO A 126 5.70 7.87 4.62
CA PRO A 126 5.22 9.25 4.70
C PRO A 126 6.35 10.27 4.92
N TRP A 127 7.31 9.94 5.77
CA TRP A 127 8.37 10.89 6.16
C TRP A 127 9.47 11.06 5.11
N ARG A 128 9.67 10.05 4.26
CA ARG A 128 10.60 10.14 3.13
C ARG A 128 9.94 10.56 1.84
N SER A 129 8.62 10.63 1.83
CA SER A 129 7.82 10.83 0.62
C SER A 129 8.21 9.82 -0.48
N GLU A 130 8.33 8.55 -0.09
CA GLU A 130 8.75 7.46 -0.98
C GLU A 130 7.68 6.38 -1.11
N LEU A 131 7.66 5.78 -2.29
CA LEU A 131 6.84 4.62 -2.63
C LEU A 131 7.77 3.49 -3.06
N ILE A 132 7.68 2.34 -2.39
CA ILE A 132 8.34 1.11 -2.81
C ILE A 132 7.30 0.24 -3.53
N VAL A 133 7.69 -0.29 -4.67
CA VAL A 133 6.83 -1.11 -5.53
C VAL A 133 7.49 -2.46 -5.74
N THR A 134 6.78 -3.54 -5.47
CA THR A 134 7.22 -4.92 -5.68
C THR A 134 6.32 -5.67 -6.66
N GLY A 135 6.87 -6.70 -7.30
CA GLY A 135 6.19 -7.47 -8.34
C GLY A 135 6.37 -6.88 -9.74
N ALA A 136 6.98 -7.67 -10.65
CA ALA A 136 7.41 -7.20 -11.96
C ALA A 136 6.31 -6.50 -12.78
N ALA A 137 5.09 -7.05 -12.78
CA ALA A 137 3.97 -6.46 -13.52
C ALA A 137 3.53 -5.10 -12.91
N LEU A 138 3.53 -4.98 -11.57
CA LEU A 138 3.19 -3.73 -10.91
C LEU A 138 4.29 -2.69 -11.09
N MET A 139 5.56 -3.09 -10.98
CA MET A 139 6.70 -2.20 -11.22
C MET A 139 6.66 -1.61 -12.63
N GLN A 140 6.34 -2.42 -13.64
CA GLN A 140 6.21 -1.95 -15.01
C GLN A 140 5.03 -0.98 -15.16
N ALA A 141 3.86 -1.33 -14.63
CA ALA A 141 2.67 -0.48 -14.74
C ALA A 141 2.82 0.86 -14.03
N ILE A 142 3.44 0.89 -12.84
CA ILE A 142 3.74 2.14 -12.13
C ILE A 142 4.80 2.95 -12.89
N SER A 143 5.81 2.30 -13.46
CA SER A 143 6.80 2.98 -14.31
C SER A 143 6.16 3.65 -15.53
N ASP A 144 5.22 2.97 -16.18
CA ASP A 144 4.51 3.50 -17.35
C ASP A 144 3.60 4.69 -16.99
N ALA A 145 3.08 4.72 -15.77
CA ALA A 145 2.20 5.76 -15.25
C ALA A 145 2.93 6.84 -14.41
N ALA A 146 4.26 6.79 -14.32
CA ALA A 146 5.03 7.62 -13.39
C ALA A 146 4.80 9.13 -13.60
N ASP A 147 4.71 9.58 -14.84
CA ASP A 147 4.44 10.99 -15.18
C ASP A 147 3.04 11.43 -14.70
N ASP A 148 2.01 10.61 -14.94
CA ASP A 148 0.64 10.88 -14.51
C ASP A 148 0.50 10.84 -12.99
N LEU A 149 1.32 10.03 -12.32
CA LEU A 149 1.40 9.90 -10.86
C LEU A 149 2.34 10.93 -10.23
N ASN A 150 3.05 11.72 -11.03
CA ASN A 150 4.08 12.64 -10.58
C ASN A 150 5.11 11.96 -9.65
N LEU A 151 5.66 10.84 -10.14
CA LEU A 151 6.65 10.03 -9.45
C LEU A 151 8.02 10.16 -10.11
N GLU A 152 9.05 10.37 -9.30
CA GLU A 152 10.44 10.33 -9.70
C GLU A 152 11.05 8.98 -9.30
N LYS A 153 11.53 8.21 -10.28
CA LYS A 153 12.20 6.94 -10.00
C LYS A 153 13.57 7.17 -9.38
N LEU A 154 13.81 6.59 -8.22
CA LEU A 154 15.08 6.72 -7.49
C LEU A 154 16.01 5.54 -7.77
N GLU A 155 15.51 4.32 -7.55
CA GLU A 155 16.32 3.11 -7.71
C GLU A 155 15.48 1.89 -8.11
N THR A 156 16.15 0.88 -8.65
CA THR A 156 15.66 -0.49 -8.78
C THR A 156 16.70 -1.40 -8.15
N ALA A 157 16.29 -2.27 -7.25
CA ALA A 157 17.16 -3.22 -6.57
C ALA A 157 16.64 -4.66 -6.77
N GLN A 158 17.57 -5.60 -6.75
CA GLN A 158 17.33 -7.04 -6.83
C GLN A 158 17.70 -7.70 -5.51
#